data_0af67c5950d1aa2346ce383920775e67
#
_entry.id   0af67c5950d1aa2346ce383920775e67
#
_cell.length_a   1.000
_cell.length_b   1.000
_cell.length_c   1.000
_cell.angle_alpha   90.00
_cell.angle_beta   90.00
_cell.angle_gamma   90.00
#
_symmetry.space_group_name_H-M   'P 1'
#
loop_
_entity.id
_entity.type
_entity.pdbx_description
1 polymer ?
#
loop_
_entity_poly.entity_id
_entity_poly.type
_entity_poly.pdbx_seq_one_letter_code
_entity_poly.pdbx_strand_id
1 'polypeptide(L)'
;MIEKKPLNEPLLPPGVDDTSSPDPQVVKARALADPRALRRRIIFLSLPIFGENLLEMSLDIVNTILVAALGAAALAGAGAAIQIMQIVLSALAGLSTGGSILVAHAVGADNPAEGTRLARQALMWSFIIFTPMAVMGVILAPGLAGIFGLPPDATAMTASYLSVSLGAVPVLAML
;
A
#
# COMPACT_ATOMS: atom_id res chain seq x y z
N MET A 1 -1.77 56.42 12.28
CA MET A 1 -0.88 56.05 11.14
C MET A 1 -0.57 54.58 11.32
N ILE A 2 -1.27 53.71 10.64
CA ILE A 2 -1.12 52.25 10.80
C ILE A 2 -0.13 51.81 9.74
N GLU A 3 1.07 51.44 10.17
CA GLU A 3 2.15 50.93 9.31
C GLU A 3 1.75 49.57 8.74
N LYS A 4 1.54 49.53 7.43
CA LYS A 4 1.24 48.28 6.71
C LYS A 4 2.50 47.41 6.69
N LYS A 5 2.55 46.41 7.58
CA LYS A 5 3.55 45.35 7.55
C LYS A 5 3.47 44.60 6.21
N PRO A 6 4.58 44.45 5.49
CA PRO A 6 4.56 43.72 4.21
C PRO A 6 4.22 42.24 4.42
N LEU A 7 3.29 41.73 3.57
CA LEU A 7 2.71 40.40 3.60
C LEU A 7 3.70 39.25 3.31
N ASN A 8 5.01 39.51 3.20
CA ASN A 8 6.04 38.56 2.82
C ASN A 8 7.07 38.23 3.91
N GLU A 9 6.86 38.68 5.15
CA GLU A 9 7.69 38.19 6.25
C GLU A 9 7.17 36.83 6.73
N PRO A 10 8.01 35.77 6.71
CA PRO A 10 7.67 34.53 7.37
C PRO A 10 7.47 34.79 8.86
N LEU A 11 6.33 34.35 9.41
CA LEU A 11 6.00 34.41 10.84
C LEU A 11 7.04 33.60 11.63
N LEU A 12 8.11 34.29 12.06
CA LEU A 12 9.06 33.73 13.00
C LEU A 12 8.44 33.76 14.40
N PRO A 13 8.52 32.70 15.19
CA PRO A 13 8.15 32.75 16.59
C PRO A 13 9.01 33.78 17.31
N PRO A 14 8.45 34.55 18.25
CA PRO A 14 9.18 35.62 18.98
C PRO A 14 10.29 34.98 19.81
N GLY A 15 11.55 35.40 19.56
CA GLY A 15 12.71 35.01 20.36
C GLY A 15 13.87 34.34 19.62
N VAL A 16 13.87 34.31 18.28
CA VAL A 16 14.98 33.76 17.48
C VAL A 16 15.94 34.92 17.14
N ASP A 17 17.05 35.02 17.86
CA ASP A 17 18.16 35.90 17.52
C ASP A 17 18.86 35.37 16.25
N ASP A 18 19.08 36.27 15.29
CA ASP A 18 19.61 36.01 13.94
C ASP A 18 21.10 35.58 13.91
N THR A 19 21.74 35.42 15.06
CA THR A 19 23.20 35.19 15.22
C THR A 19 23.56 33.78 15.70
N SER A 20 22.59 32.95 16.07
CA SER A 20 22.84 31.55 16.40
C SER A 20 22.70 30.67 15.14
N SER A 21 23.57 29.65 14.99
CA SER A 21 23.43 28.65 13.95
C SER A 21 21.97 28.17 13.87
N PRO A 22 21.33 28.20 12.68
CA PRO A 22 19.89 27.97 12.59
C PRO A 22 19.56 26.59 13.16
N ASP A 23 18.67 26.58 14.14
CA ASP A 23 18.15 25.35 14.77
C ASP A 23 17.76 24.36 13.65
N PRO A 24 18.28 23.13 13.68
CA PRO A 24 17.95 22.13 12.66
C PRO A 24 16.45 21.96 12.43
N GLN A 25 15.63 22.22 13.46
CA GLN A 25 14.18 22.21 13.37
C GLN A 25 13.63 23.38 12.54
N VAL A 26 14.21 24.58 12.69
CA VAL A 26 13.81 25.78 11.92
C VAL A 26 14.22 25.64 10.46
N VAL A 27 15.40 25.07 10.18
CA VAL A 27 15.86 24.78 8.82
C VAL A 27 14.94 23.75 8.16
N LYS A 28 14.55 22.71 8.89
CA LYS A 28 13.62 21.68 8.41
C LYS A 28 12.22 22.24 8.15
N ALA A 29 11.73 23.12 9.02
CA ALA A 29 10.45 23.80 8.85
C ALA A 29 10.47 24.78 7.66
N ARG A 30 11.57 25.53 7.46
CA ARG A 30 11.75 26.40 6.28
C ARG A 30 11.85 25.61 4.97
N ALA A 31 12.56 24.47 4.97
CA ALA A 31 12.64 23.59 3.81
C ALA A 31 11.29 22.95 3.45
N LEU A 32 10.40 22.76 4.43
CA LEU A 32 9.03 22.29 4.22
C LEU A 32 8.07 23.43 3.82
N ALA A 33 8.44 24.70 4.09
CA ALA A 33 7.63 25.88 3.78
C ALA A 33 7.88 26.41 2.35
N ASP A 34 8.92 25.97 1.64
CA ASP A 34 9.15 26.35 0.25
C ASP A 34 8.26 25.51 -0.69
N PRO A 35 7.21 26.11 -1.30
CA PRO A 35 6.28 25.37 -2.14
C PRO A 35 6.94 24.73 -3.37
N ARG A 36 8.05 25.30 -3.83
CA ARG A 36 8.79 24.78 -4.99
C ARG A 36 9.62 23.56 -4.63
N ALA A 37 10.30 23.59 -3.50
CA ALA A 37 11.07 22.46 -2.98
C ALA A 37 10.14 21.28 -2.61
N LEU A 38 9.00 21.57 -1.98
CA LEU A 38 7.99 20.59 -1.64
C LEU A 38 7.40 19.95 -2.89
N ARG A 39 7.01 20.75 -3.90
CA ARG A 39 6.48 20.25 -5.18
C ARG A 39 7.49 19.37 -5.91
N ARG A 40 8.76 19.77 -5.98
CA ARG A 40 9.81 18.96 -6.59
C ARG A 40 10.00 17.62 -5.88
N ARG A 41 9.96 17.63 -4.55
CA ARG A 41 10.08 16.42 -3.73
C ARG A 41 8.89 15.48 -3.92
N ILE A 42 7.67 16.03 -3.98
CA ILE A 42 6.45 15.25 -4.25
C ILE A 42 6.53 14.63 -5.64
N ILE A 43 6.87 15.39 -6.69
CA ILE A 43 6.99 14.87 -8.05
C ILE A 43 8.04 13.75 -8.12
N PHE A 44 9.21 13.96 -7.49
CA PHE A 44 10.27 12.97 -7.50
C PHE A 44 9.90 11.67 -6.76
N LEU A 45 9.12 11.76 -5.69
CA LEU A 45 8.60 10.61 -4.96
C LEU A 45 7.42 9.93 -5.68
N SER A 46 6.61 10.71 -6.40
CA SER A 46 5.45 10.17 -7.13
C SER A 46 5.84 9.49 -8.43
N LEU A 47 6.95 9.89 -9.06
CA LEU A 47 7.38 9.34 -10.36
C LEU A 47 7.67 7.83 -10.31
N PRO A 48 8.45 7.29 -9.34
CA PRO A 48 8.66 5.86 -9.24
C PRO A 48 7.36 5.10 -8.92
N ILE A 49 6.51 5.63 -8.04
CA ILE A 49 5.21 5.03 -7.72
C ILE A 49 4.31 4.97 -8.96
N PHE A 50 4.30 6.05 -9.76
CA PHE A 50 3.57 6.07 -11.03
C PHE A 50 4.13 5.04 -12.02
N GLY A 51 5.46 4.92 -12.11
CA GLY A 51 6.12 3.90 -12.95
C GLY A 51 5.79 2.47 -12.52
N GLU A 52 5.76 2.20 -11.22
CA GLU A 52 5.35 0.92 -10.65
C GLU A 52 3.90 0.58 -11.04
N ASN A 53 2.95 1.50 -10.84
CA ASN A 53 1.56 1.29 -11.22
C ASN A 53 1.38 1.06 -12.72
N LEU A 54 2.12 1.79 -13.58
CA LEU A 54 2.09 1.55 -15.03
C LEU A 54 2.61 0.16 -15.40
N LEU A 55 3.67 -0.29 -14.74
CA LEU A 55 4.23 -1.63 -14.97
C LEU A 55 3.25 -2.71 -14.53
N GLU A 56 2.65 -2.57 -13.34
CA GLU A 56 1.63 -3.47 -12.82
C GLU A 56 0.44 -3.57 -13.79
N MET A 57 -0.09 -2.43 -14.23
CA MET A 57 -1.19 -2.39 -15.19
C MET A 57 -0.82 -3.06 -16.53
N SER A 58 0.41 -2.88 -16.99
CA SER A 58 0.90 -3.52 -18.20
C SER A 58 0.99 -5.04 -18.04
N LEU A 59 1.45 -5.52 -16.89
CA LEU A 59 1.48 -6.94 -16.57
C LEU A 59 0.09 -7.55 -16.49
N ASP A 60 -0.88 -6.84 -15.94
CA ASP A 60 -2.28 -7.28 -15.87
C ASP A 60 -2.90 -7.43 -17.25
N ILE A 61 -2.63 -6.49 -18.16
CA ILE A 61 -3.08 -6.58 -19.56
C ILE A 61 -2.48 -7.81 -20.24
N VAL A 62 -1.16 -8.00 -20.12
CA VAL A 62 -0.48 -9.16 -20.70
C VAL A 62 -1.01 -10.48 -20.13
N ASN A 63 -1.19 -10.54 -18.81
CA ASN A 63 -1.75 -11.69 -18.13
C ASN A 63 -3.17 -12.02 -18.65
N THR A 64 -4.01 -11.00 -18.78
CA THR A 64 -5.38 -11.15 -19.31
C THR A 64 -5.37 -11.68 -20.75
N ILE A 65 -4.48 -11.18 -21.61
CA ILE A 65 -4.34 -11.65 -23.00
C ILE A 65 -3.89 -13.11 -23.03
N LEU A 66 -2.90 -13.50 -22.19
CA LEU A 66 -2.42 -14.87 -22.11
C LEU A 66 -3.51 -15.83 -21.64
N VAL A 67 -4.28 -15.43 -20.63
CA VAL A 67 -5.39 -16.24 -20.12
C VAL A 67 -6.52 -16.33 -21.15
N ALA A 68 -6.82 -15.26 -21.88
CA ALA A 68 -7.82 -15.26 -22.93
C ALA A 68 -7.44 -16.21 -24.08
N ALA A 69 -6.16 -16.38 -24.37
CA ALA A 69 -5.67 -17.34 -25.37
C ALA A 69 -5.93 -18.81 -24.99
N LEU A 70 -6.12 -19.11 -23.70
CA LEU A 70 -6.46 -20.43 -23.18
C LEU A 70 -7.96 -20.76 -23.35
N GLY A 71 -8.78 -19.80 -23.75
CA GLY A 71 -10.20 -19.99 -24.03
C GLY A 71 -11.13 -19.31 -23.00
N ALA A 72 -12.41 -19.31 -23.34
CA ALA A 72 -13.44 -18.58 -22.56
C ALA A 72 -13.60 -19.14 -21.13
N ALA A 73 -13.48 -20.45 -20.94
CA ALA A 73 -13.57 -21.08 -19.62
C ALA A 73 -12.42 -20.65 -18.70
N ALA A 74 -11.20 -20.57 -19.23
CA ALA A 74 -10.02 -20.11 -18.50
C ALA A 74 -10.14 -18.62 -18.11
N LEU A 75 -10.62 -17.79 -19.04
CA LEU A 75 -10.83 -16.36 -18.79
C LEU A 75 -11.89 -16.12 -17.71
N ALA A 76 -13.03 -16.84 -17.77
CA ALA A 76 -14.07 -16.76 -16.76
C ALA A 76 -13.58 -17.23 -15.39
N GLY A 77 -12.83 -18.36 -15.37
CA GLY A 77 -12.26 -18.91 -14.15
C GLY A 77 -11.22 -17.99 -13.49
N ALA A 78 -10.31 -17.43 -14.28
CA ALA A 78 -9.33 -16.48 -13.79
C ALA A 78 -10.00 -15.19 -13.28
N GLY A 79 -11.00 -14.68 -14.00
CA GLY A 79 -11.76 -13.49 -13.57
C GLY A 79 -12.43 -13.68 -12.21
N ALA A 80 -13.07 -14.84 -12.00
CA ALA A 80 -13.67 -15.17 -10.70
C ALA A 80 -12.62 -15.27 -9.60
N ALA A 81 -11.48 -15.91 -9.85
CA ALA A 81 -10.39 -16.03 -8.89
C ALA A 81 -9.79 -14.66 -8.53
N ILE A 82 -9.57 -13.79 -9.52
CA ILE A 82 -9.07 -12.42 -9.32
C ILE A 82 -10.03 -11.64 -8.41
N GLN A 83 -11.34 -11.77 -8.61
CA GLN A 83 -12.34 -11.09 -7.79
C GLN A 83 -12.27 -11.50 -6.31
N ILE A 84 -12.07 -12.79 -6.04
CA ILE A 84 -11.88 -13.30 -4.67
C ILE A 84 -10.57 -12.77 -4.08
N MET A 85 -9.48 -12.83 -4.86
CA MET A 85 -8.17 -12.33 -4.43
C MET A 85 -8.20 -10.84 -4.14
N GLN A 86 -8.95 -10.06 -4.89
CA GLN A 86 -9.08 -8.61 -4.67
C GLN A 86 -9.65 -8.29 -3.29
N ILE A 87 -10.60 -9.09 -2.79
CA ILE A 87 -11.13 -8.94 -1.43
C ILE A 87 -10.04 -9.20 -0.39
N VAL A 88 -9.25 -10.27 -0.57
CA VAL A 88 -8.16 -10.63 0.34
C VAL A 88 -7.06 -9.55 0.34
N LEU A 89 -6.66 -9.10 -0.85
CA LEU A 89 -5.65 -8.04 -1.00
C LEU A 89 -6.12 -6.71 -0.43
N SER A 90 -7.40 -6.37 -0.57
CA SER A 90 -7.97 -5.15 0.03
C SER A 90 -7.93 -5.18 1.56
N ALA A 91 -8.20 -6.34 2.16
CA ALA A 91 -8.07 -6.53 3.61
C ALA A 91 -6.62 -6.39 4.06
N LEU A 92 -5.68 -6.98 3.31
CA LEU A 92 -4.24 -6.87 3.57
C LEU A 92 -3.76 -5.42 3.45
N ALA A 93 -4.16 -4.71 2.38
CA ALA A 93 -3.83 -3.30 2.17
C ALA A 93 -4.38 -2.41 3.31
N GLY A 94 -5.59 -2.68 3.81
CA GLY A 94 -6.17 -1.98 4.95
C GLY A 94 -5.34 -2.14 6.22
N LEU A 95 -4.89 -3.35 6.52
CA LEU A 95 -4.03 -3.63 7.68
C LEU A 95 -2.64 -2.99 7.53
N SER A 96 -2.04 -3.07 6.35
CA SER A 96 -0.75 -2.45 6.02
C SER A 96 -0.82 -0.92 6.16
N THR A 97 -1.88 -0.31 5.64
CA THR A 97 -2.10 1.14 5.76
C THR A 97 -2.27 1.56 7.23
N GLY A 98 -3.05 0.81 8.00
CA GLY A 98 -3.22 1.05 9.44
C GLY A 98 -1.90 0.95 10.21
N GLY A 99 -1.09 -0.06 9.92
CA GLY A 99 0.23 -0.25 10.50
C GLY A 99 1.19 0.90 10.18
N SER A 100 1.24 1.32 8.92
CA SER A 100 2.11 2.42 8.47
C SER A 100 1.74 3.77 9.08
N ILE A 101 0.44 4.04 9.30
CA ILE A 101 -0.02 5.25 10.00
C ILE A 101 0.47 5.26 11.46
N LEU A 102 0.36 4.13 12.16
CA LEU A 102 0.81 4.03 13.56
C LEU A 102 2.33 4.24 13.66
N VAL A 103 3.10 3.63 12.76
CA VAL A 103 4.55 3.79 12.70
C VAL A 103 4.92 5.25 12.37
N ALA A 104 4.26 5.86 11.39
CA ALA A 104 4.50 7.26 11.02
C ALA A 104 4.19 8.21 12.19
N HIS A 105 3.16 7.95 12.98
CA HIS A 105 2.80 8.72 14.17
C HIS A 105 3.88 8.61 15.25
N ALA A 106 4.40 7.42 15.53
CA ALA A 106 5.46 7.19 16.51
C ALA A 106 6.78 7.87 16.09
N VAL A 107 7.14 7.78 14.80
CA VAL A 107 8.32 8.46 14.26
C VAL A 107 8.15 9.97 14.28
N GLY A 108 6.94 10.48 13.98
CA GLY A 108 6.62 11.91 14.04
C GLY A 108 6.65 12.47 15.47
N ALA A 109 6.41 11.63 16.47
CA ALA A 109 6.53 11.97 17.90
C ALA A 109 7.97 11.83 18.45
N ASP A 110 8.96 11.68 17.57
CA ASP A 110 10.39 11.53 17.89
C ASP A 110 10.70 10.31 18.78
N ASN A 111 9.87 9.26 18.64
CA ASN A 111 10.02 7.99 19.35
C ASN A 111 10.25 6.80 18.39
N PRO A 112 11.45 6.68 17.80
CA PRO A 112 11.77 5.63 16.83
C PRO A 112 11.73 4.22 17.43
N ALA A 113 11.96 4.08 18.73
CA ALA A 113 11.90 2.80 19.43
C ALA A 113 10.47 2.24 19.43
N GLU A 114 9.49 3.08 19.67
CA GLU A 114 8.08 2.72 19.60
C GLU A 114 7.63 2.45 18.16
N GLY A 115 8.11 3.23 17.19
CA GLY A 115 7.89 2.98 15.76
C GLY A 115 8.34 1.59 15.34
N THR A 116 9.54 1.17 15.76
CA THR A 116 10.08 -0.17 15.48
C THR A 116 9.24 -1.27 16.14
N ARG A 117 8.79 -1.06 17.37
CA ARG A 117 7.92 -1.99 18.08
C ARG A 117 6.57 -2.16 17.36
N LEU A 118 5.95 -1.06 16.94
CA LEU A 118 4.68 -1.07 16.22
C LEU A 118 4.81 -1.75 14.86
N ALA A 119 5.88 -1.48 14.11
CA ALA A 119 6.15 -2.15 12.83
C ALA A 119 6.28 -3.67 13.01
N ARG A 120 7.04 -4.12 14.01
CA ARG A 120 7.17 -5.54 14.33
C ARG A 120 5.84 -6.17 14.73
N GLN A 121 5.03 -5.47 15.53
CA GLN A 121 3.70 -5.95 15.91
C GLN A 121 2.77 -6.04 14.71
N ALA A 122 2.77 -5.04 13.81
CA ALA A 122 1.97 -5.06 12.59
C ALA A 122 2.31 -6.28 11.71
N LEU A 123 3.60 -6.55 11.51
CA LEU A 123 4.07 -7.73 10.76
C LEU A 123 3.64 -9.05 11.43
N MET A 124 3.77 -9.15 12.75
CA MET A 124 3.33 -10.36 13.47
C MET A 124 1.82 -10.57 13.34
N TRP A 125 1.02 -9.53 13.50
CA TRP A 125 -0.44 -9.61 13.37
C TRP A 125 -0.85 -9.92 11.94
N SER A 126 -0.20 -9.34 10.93
CA SER A 126 -0.43 -9.69 9.53
C SER A 126 -0.21 -11.18 9.29
N PHE A 127 0.90 -11.73 9.76
CA PHE A 127 1.20 -13.14 9.59
C PHE A 127 0.19 -14.05 10.32
N ILE A 128 -0.14 -13.72 11.58
CA ILE A 128 -1.09 -14.50 12.40
C ILE A 128 -2.50 -14.50 11.79
N ILE A 129 -2.94 -13.41 11.18
CA ILE A 129 -4.28 -13.27 10.60
C ILE A 129 -4.34 -13.89 9.21
N PHE A 130 -3.36 -13.57 8.34
CA PHE A 130 -3.43 -13.98 6.94
C PHE A 130 -2.98 -15.41 6.69
N THR A 131 -2.14 -16.00 7.55
CA THR A 131 -1.75 -17.40 7.39
C THR A 131 -2.93 -18.37 7.55
N PRO A 132 -3.70 -18.35 8.64
CA PRO A 132 -4.87 -19.23 8.75
C PRO A 132 -5.95 -18.90 7.72
N MET A 133 -6.11 -17.63 7.35
CA MET A 133 -7.03 -17.22 6.31
C MET A 133 -6.63 -17.80 4.94
N ALA A 134 -5.34 -17.80 4.62
CA ALA A 134 -4.81 -18.39 3.40
C ALA A 134 -5.02 -19.92 3.38
N VAL A 135 -4.70 -20.60 4.46
CA VAL A 135 -4.90 -22.05 4.60
C VAL A 135 -6.38 -22.41 4.45
N MET A 136 -7.26 -21.68 5.15
CA MET A 136 -8.70 -21.89 5.05
C MET A 136 -9.22 -21.59 3.63
N GLY A 137 -8.72 -20.53 3.00
CA GLY A 137 -9.05 -20.16 1.63
C GLY A 137 -8.63 -21.23 0.60
N VAL A 138 -7.45 -21.83 0.77
CA VAL A 138 -7.00 -22.94 -0.08
C VAL A 138 -7.92 -24.16 0.07
N ILE A 139 -8.31 -24.51 1.28
CA ILE A 139 -9.21 -25.65 1.56
C ILE A 139 -10.61 -25.39 0.99
N LEU A 140 -11.09 -24.14 1.10
CA LEU A 140 -12.42 -23.75 0.62
C LEU A 140 -12.43 -23.34 -0.86
N ALA A 141 -11.29 -23.27 -1.54
CA ALA A 141 -11.18 -22.83 -2.93
C ALA A 141 -12.17 -23.51 -3.89
N PRO A 142 -12.37 -24.86 -3.83
CA PRO A 142 -13.35 -25.52 -4.70
C PRO A 142 -14.80 -25.08 -4.42
N GLY A 143 -15.13 -24.87 -3.13
CA GLY A 143 -16.45 -24.37 -2.73
C GLY A 143 -16.69 -22.93 -3.14
N LEU A 144 -15.68 -22.07 -2.96
CA LEU A 144 -15.71 -20.67 -3.39
C LEU A 144 -15.87 -20.54 -4.90
N ALA A 145 -15.14 -21.36 -5.68
CA ALA A 145 -15.29 -21.40 -7.11
C ALA A 145 -16.70 -21.83 -7.57
N GLY A 146 -17.33 -22.74 -6.82
CA GLY A 146 -18.70 -23.21 -7.09
C GLY A 146 -19.78 -22.13 -6.91
N ILE A 147 -19.56 -21.13 -6.04
CA ILE A 147 -20.52 -20.03 -5.79
C ILE A 147 -20.76 -19.20 -7.05
N PHE A 148 -19.78 -19.11 -7.95
CA PHE A 148 -19.89 -18.32 -9.19
C PHE A 148 -20.74 -18.99 -10.27
N GLY A 149 -21.22 -20.23 -10.06
CA GLY A 149 -22.06 -20.93 -11.03
C GLY A 149 -21.38 -21.17 -12.38
N LEU A 150 -20.05 -21.29 -12.38
CA LEU A 150 -19.24 -21.50 -13.58
C LEU A 150 -19.38 -22.95 -14.08
N PRO A 151 -19.14 -23.20 -15.39
CA PRO A 151 -18.99 -24.55 -15.91
C PRO A 151 -17.92 -25.35 -15.15
N PRO A 152 -18.02 -26.70 -15.06
CA PRO A 152 -17.09 -27.52 -14.28
C PRO A 152 -15.62 -27.28 -14.59
N ASP A 153 -15.30 -27.10 -15.88
CA ASP A 153 -13.94 -26.85 -16.35
C ASP A 153 -13.40 -25.49 -15.82
N ALA A 154 -14.22 -24.43 -15.86
CA ALA A 154 -13.87 -23.12 -15.35
C ALA A 154 -13.76 -23.14 -13.81
N THR A 155 -14.63 -23.90 -13.13
CA THR A 155 -14.58 -24.08 -11.67
C THR A 155 -13.26 -24.74 -11.23
N ALA A 156 -12.81 -25.78 -11.94
CA ALA A 156 -11.54 -26.43 -11.65
C ALA A 156 -10.33 -25.49 -11.87
N MET A 157 -10.37 -24.69 -12.93
CA MET A 157 -9.32 -23.67 -13.18
C MET A 157 -9.32 -22.58 -12.13
N THR A 158 -10.50 -22.09 -11.72
CA THR A 158 -10.65 -21.12 -10.63
C THR A 158 -10.07 -21.64 -9.32
N ALA A 159 -10.40 -22.89 -8.95
CA ALA A 159 -9.92 -23.50 -7.72
C ALA A 159 -8.39 -23.67 -7.73
N SER A 160 -7.82 -24.10 -8.85
CA SER A 160 -6.37 -24.25 -9.01
C SER A 160 -5.64 -22.91 -8.93
N TYR A 161 -6.11 -21.90 -9.63
CA TYR A 161 -5.54 -20.56 -9.59
C TYR A 161 -5.64 -19.97 -8.18
N LEU A 162 -6.80 -20.09 -7.54
CA LEU A 162 -7.07 -19.54 -6.21
C LEU A 162 -6.19 -20.22 -5.15
N SER A 163 -5.99 -21.54 -5.22
CA SER A 163 -5.16 -22.25 -4.26
C SER A 163 -3.69 -21.81 -4.31
N VAL A 164 -3.14 -21.60 -5.50
CA VAL A 164 -1.77 -21.10 -5.68
C VAL A 164 -1.67 -19.66 -5.20
N SER A 165 -2.62 -18.80 -5.59
CA SER A 165 -2.60 -17.39 -5.23
C SER A 165 -2.79 -17.16 -3.72
N LEU A 166 -3.73 -17.88 -3.09
CA LEU A 166 -3.93 -17.81 -1.64
C LEU A 166 -2.74 -18.37 -0.86
N GLY A 167 -2.09 -19.41 -1.39
CA GLY A 167 -0.86 -19.95 -0.81
C GLY A 167 0.30 -18.93 -0.77
N ALA A 168 0.30 -17.96 -1.68
CA ALA A 168 1.28 -16.87 -1.70
C ALA A 168 0.97 -15.71 -0.73
N VAL A 169 -0.26 -15.59 -0.23
CA VAL A 169 -0.70 -14.48 0.64
C VAL A 169 0.16 -14.31 1.89
N PRO A 170 0.58 -15.35 2.62
CA PRO A 170 1.45 -15.18 3.80
C PRO A 170 2.80 -14.53 3.47
N VAL A 171 3.33 -14.80 2.26
CA VAL A 171 4.58 -14.17 1.78
C VAL A 171 4.33 -12.72 1.44
N LEU A 172 3.22 -12.41 0.75
CA LEU A 172 2.82 -11.03 0.45
C LEU A 172 2.53 -10.21 1.72
N ALA A 173 2.03 -10.85 2.77
CA ALA A 173 1.78 -10.18 4.05
C ALA A 173 3.06 -9.77 4.80
N MET A 174 4.23 -10.24 4.37
CA MET A 174 5.54 -9.88 4.92
C MET A 174 6.24 -8.76 4.13
N LEU A 175 5.75 -8.42 2.95
CA LEU A 175 6.24 -7.31 2.13
C LEU A 175 5.62 -5.98 2.58
#